data_b0de0a38f4d66ee9b5498ac418781776
#
_entry.id   b0de0a38f4d66ee9b5498ac418781776
#
_cell.length_a   1.000
_cell.length_b   1.000
_cell.length_c   1.000
_cell.angle_alpha   90.00
_cell.angle_beta   90.00
_cell.angle_gamma   90.00
#
_symmetry.space_group_name_H-M   'P 1'
#
loop_
_entity.id
_entity.type
_entity.pdbx_description
1 polymer ?
#
loop_
_entity_poly.entity_id
_entity_poly.type
_entity_poly.pdbx_seq_one_letter_code
_entity_poly.pdbx_strand_id
1 'polypeptide(L)'
;MNKTENTLHKKTPSVTVLNNRGLAVRDIVYHRHPDTPDKTDERITRHQFDARGFLQQSADPRMQASGLINFHYVTSLSGQVLRTESADAGTSLTLNDAAGRPVISISQIRTDHGKDDRSVAVTHTFQYERSGSGRPLSIAEQIAGQSAVVSERFVYAGNSEAEKTKNLAGVCTHHYDPAGLMQTDSIALTGVPLSVTRQLLKEADNPDIAVNWPESNPQTLLSAEKFTTQTIADATGAVLNTTDAAGHQQKVTYDIAGLLSSSRVTVKGGAEKIIIKSVDYSAAGQKLREEHGNGVVTTYTYEPQTQRLIAVKTEHPARKKIFQDLRYEYDPVGNVLCVTNDAEETRFWHNQKVVPENRYTYDTLYQLVSATGREMANAGQ
;
A
#
# COMPACT_ATOMS: atom_id res chain seq x y z
N MET A 1 -2.66 15.65 31.45
CA MET A 1 -1.29 15.68 30.91
C MET A 1 -0.29 15.31 31.98
N ASN A 2 0.35 14.19 31.85
CA ASN A 2 1.37 13.73 32.81
C ASN A 2 2.60 14.64 32.66
N LYS A 3 3.10 15.19 33.75
CA LYS A 3 4.31 16.05 33.77
C LYS A 3 5.53 15.39 33.10
N THR A 4 5.59 14.07 33.04
CA THR A 4 6.67 13.28 32.49
C THR A 4 6.72 13.35 30.94
N GLU A 5 5.57 13.39 30.26
CA GLU A 5 5.51 13.48 28.80
C GLU A 5 6.04 14.81 28.24
N ASN A 6 5.80 15.91 28.95
CA ASN A 6 6.26 17.23 28.53
C ASN A 6 7.80 17.40 28.68
N THR A 7 8.48 16.52 29.43
CA THR A 7 9.94 16.54 29.60
C THR A 7 10.63 15.68 28.55
N LEU A 8 10.01 14.60 28.06
CA LEU A 8 10.59 13.67 27.10
C LEU A 8 10.97 14.38 25.77
N HIS A 9 10.07 15.16 25.22
CA HIS A 9 10.25 15.87 23.94
C HIS A 9 10.95 17.24 24.08
N LYS A 10 11.34 17.65 25.28
CA LYS A 10 12.00 18.95 25.50
C LYS A 10 13.39 18.97 24.88
N LYS A 11 13.67 19.96 24.01
CA LYS A 11 14.96 20.15 23.33
C LYS A 11 15.35 18.97 22.42
N THR A 12 14.39 18.39 21.72
CA THR A 12 14.62 17.34 20.70
C THR A 12 14.09 17.79 19.32
N PRO A 13 14.60 18.90 18.74
CA PRO A 13 14.19 19.35 17.41
C PRO A 13 14.73 18.41 16.33
N SER A 14 14.10 18.39 15.15
CA SER A 14 14.73 17.90 13.93
C SER A 14 15.55 19.04 13.32
N VAL A 15 16.77 18.72 12.89
CA VAL A 15 17.70 19.71 12.30
C VAL A 15 18.20 19.20 10.96
N THR A 16 17.97 19.98 9.89
CA THR A 16 18.58 19.73 8.58
C THR A 16 19.69 20.72 8.33
N VAL A 17 20.91 20.20 8.08
CA VAL A 17 22.09 21.00 7.77
C VAL A 17 22.27 21.06 6.27
N LEU A 18 22.29 22.28 5.74
CA LEU A 18 22.50 22.53 4.32
C LEU A 18 23.96 22.96 4.07
N ASN A 19 24.49 22.60 2.91
CA ASN A 19 25.75 23.15 2.44
C ASN A 19 25.54 24.53 1.76
N ASN A 20 26.59 25.14 1.26
CA ASN A 20 26.56 26.43 0.56
C ASN A 20 25.78 26.43 -0.76
N ARG A 21 25.38 25.24 -1.25
CA ARG A 21 24.53 25.04 -2.46
C ARG A 21 23.08 24.78 -2.11
N GLY A 22 22.70 24.81 -0.83
CA GLY A 22 21.35 24.51 -0.36
C GLY A 22 21.01 23.02 -0.33
N LEU A 23 22.00 22.11 -0.46
CA LEU A 23 21.77 20.67 -0.42
C LEU A 23 21.86 20.17 1.02
N ALA A 24 20.90 19.34 1.44
CA ALA A 24 20.85 18.72 2.77
C ALA A 24 21.97 17.70 2.91
N VAL A 25 23.00 18.01 3.70
CA VAL A 25 24.17 17.13 3.91
C VAL A 25 24.10 16.34 5.20
N ARG A 26 23.23 16.74 6.14
CA ARG A 26 22.95 16.00 7.36
C ARG A 26 21.50 16.25 7.79
N ASP A 27 20.85 15.18 8.23
CA ASP A 27 19.61 15.25 9.00
C ASP A 27 19.90 14.70 10.39
N ILE A 28 19.57 15.49 11.41
CA ILE A 28 19.87 15.20 12.80
C ILE A 28 18.54 15.11 13.54
N VAL A 29 18.31 14.00 14.22
CA VAL A 29 17.19 13.81 15.11
C VAL A 29 17.71 13.38 16.49
N TYR A 30 17.01 13.78 17.55
CA TYR A 30 17.39 13.49 18.92
C TYR A 30 16.46 12.43 19.50
N HIS A 31 16.99 11.23 19.66
CA HIS A 31 16.27 10.12 20.27
C HIS A 31 16.40 10.15 21.79
N ARG A 32 15.28 9.90 22.49
CA ARG A 32 15.22 9.71 23.91
C ARG A 32 14.20 8.64 24.25
N HIS A 33 14.64 7.63 24.98
CA HIS A 33 13.77 6.53 25.40
C HIS A 33 12.99 6.93 26.66
N PRO A 34 11.70 6.56 26.80
CA PRO A 34 10.90 6.87 27.99
C PRO A 34 11.52 6.38 29.32
N ASP A 35 12.17 5.21 29.32
CA ASP A 35 12.80 4.63 30.50
C ASP A 35 14.12 5.33 30.91
N THR A 36 14.71 6.10 29.99
CA THR A 36 15.95 6.86 30.22
C THR A 36 15.81 8.30 29.74
N PRO A 37 14.87 9.08 30.31
CA PRO A 37 14.49 10.39 29.78
C PRO A 37 15.61 11.45 29.88
N ASP A 38 16.60 11.21 30.72
CA ASP A 38 17.77 12.11 30.87
C ASP A 38 18.87 11.83 29.84
N LYS A 39 18.80 10.69 29.10
CA LYS A 39 19.77 10.32 28.09
C LYS A 39 19.25 10.65 26.70
N THR A 40 19.92 11.58 26.01
CA THR A 40 19.61 11.94 24.62
C THR A 40 20.66 11.34 23.70
N ASP A 41 20.20 10.65 22.65
CA ASP A 41 21.02 10.05 21.62
C ASP A 41 20.84 10.84 20.32
N GLU A 42 21.93 11.37 19.78
CA GLU A 42 21.93 12.13 18.53
C GLU A 42 22.07 11.16 17.35
N ARG A 43 21.05 11.10 16.51
CA ARG A 43 21.01 10.25 15.33
C ARG A 43 21.18 11.06 14.07
N ILE A 44 22.31 10.84 13.38
CA ILE A 44 22.72 11.63 12.22
C ILE A 44 22.65 10.75 10.98
N THR A 45 21.82 11.17 10.01
CA THR A 45 21.89 10.67 8.64
C THR A 45 22.76 11.62 7.84
N ARG A 46 23.74 11.10 7.07
CA ARG A 46 24.64 11.90 6.22
C ARG A 46 24.38 11.64 4.76
N HIS A 47 24.49 12.72 3.98
CA HIS A 47 24.36 12.69 2.52
C HIS A 47 25.58 13.32 1.89
N GLN A 48 26.09 12.72 0.82
CA GLN A 48 27.13 13.27 -0.02
C GLN A 48 26.60 13.44 -1.43
N PHE A 49 26.96 14.55 -2.04
CA PHE A 49 26.56 14.92 -3.39
C PHE A 49 27.78 15.04 -4.28
N ASP A 50 27.64 14.69 -5.53
CA ASP A 50 28.68 14.89 -6.53
C ASP A 50 28.82 16.38 -6.89
N ALA A 51 29.81 16.69 -7.74
CA ALA A 51 30.08 18.05 -8.19
C ALA A 51 28.89 18.70 -8.93
N ARG A 52 28.02 17.91 -9.53
CA ARG A 52 26.82 18.35 -10.23
C ARG A 52 25.64 18.60 -9.28
N GLY A 53 25.67 18.07 -8.05
CA GLY A 53 24.61 18.18 -7.06
C GLY A 53 23.67 16.99 -6.96
N PHE A 54 24.01 15.87 -7.57
CA PHE A 54 23.26 14.64 -7.44
C PHE A 54 23.72 13.84 -6.23
N LEU A 55 22.76 13.21 -5.52
CA LEU A 55 23.08 12.37 -4.37
C LEU A 55 23.97 11.20 -4.80
N GLN A 56 25.14 11.09 -4.17
CA GLN A 56 26.12 10.04 -4.43
C GLN A 56 26.16 8.98 -3.33
N GLN A 57 26.03 9.39 -2.07
CA GLN A 57 26.08 8.48 -0.93
C GLN A 57 25.11 8.92 0.16
N SER A 58 24.61 7.92 0.90
CA SER A 58 23.80 8.15 2.10
C SER A 58 24.20 7.15 3.18
N ALA A 59 24.30 7.62 4.42
CA ALA A 59 24.58 6.80 5.58
C ALA A 59 23.59 7.13 6.70
N ASP A 60 22.83 6.14 7.15
CA ASP A 60 21.94 6.26 8.31
C ASP A 60 22.75 6.31 9.63
N PRO A 61 22.13 6.59 10.76
CA PRO A 61 22.82 6.69 12.04
C PRO A 61 23.60 5.43 12.44
N ARG A 62 23.13 4.22 12.05
CA ARG A 62 23.80 2.94 12.35
C ARG A 62 25.15 2.84 11.63
N MET A 63 25.12 3.14 10.33
CA MET A 63 26.27 3.03 9.44
C MET A 63 27.23 4.19 9.58
N GLN A 64 26.68 5.39 9.79
CA GLN A 64 27.47 6.62 9.92
C GLN A 64 28.45 6.54 11.10
N ALA A 65 28.05 6.02 12.24
CA ALA A 65 28.88 5.85 13.42
C ALA A 65 30.09 4.92 13.18
N SER A 66 29.97 3.97 12.26
CA SER A 66 31.01 3.00 11.86
C SER A 66 31.80 3.45 10.63
N GLY A 67 31.54 4.65 10.09
CA GLY A 67 32.15 5.13 8.86
C GLY A 67 31.71 4.38 7.59
N LEU A 68 30.61 3.63 7.66
CA LEU A 68 30.03 2.88 6.56
C LEU A 68 28.91 3.68 5.89
N ILE A 69 28.46 3.22 4.73
CA ILE A 69 27.37 3.81 3.95
C ILE A 69 26.27 2.78 3.70
N ASN A 70 25.00 3.25 3.69
CA ASN A 70 23.86 2.40 3.34
C ASN A 70 23.67 2.32 1.83
N PHE A 71 23.83 3.47 1.16
CA PHE A 71 23.58 3.59 -0.26
C PHE A 71 24.71 4.32 -0.96
N HIS A 72 25.14 3.76 -2.08
CA HIS A 72 25.96 4.44 -3.07
C HIS A 72 25.23 4.47 -4.41
N TYR A 73 25.19 5.65 -5.04
CA TYR A 73 24.49 5.90 -6.29
C TYR A 73 25.44 6.31 -7.39
N VAL A 74 25.27 5.73 -8.58
CA VAL A 74 25.89 6.21 -9.81
C VAL A 74 24.78 6.77 -10.69
N THR A 75 24.93 8.05 -11.05
CA THR A 75 23.92 8.77 -11.83
C THR A 75 24.40 9.04 -13.26
N SER A 76 23.44 9.14 -14.19
CA SER A 76 23.67 9.65 -15.54
C SER A 76 24.06 11.14 -15.52
N LEU A 77 24.37 11.70 -16.67
CA LEU A 77 24.62 13.14 -16.81
C LEU A 77 23.39 13.99 -16.49
N SER A 78 22.20 13.44 -16.66
CA SER A 78 20.92 14.11 -16.33
C SER A 78 20.44 13.87 -14.90
N GLY A 79 21.18 13.11 -14.06
CA GLY A 79 20.84 12.81 -12.68
C GLY A 79 19.99 11.56 -12.46
N GLN A 80 19.64 10.82 -13.50
CA GLN A 80 18.95 9.54 -13.34
C GLN A 80 19.87 8.53 -12.67
N VAL A 81 19.36 7.81 -11.66
CA VAL A 81 20.13 6.76 -11.00
C VAL A 81 20.24 5.55 -11.93
N LEU A 82 21.49 5.17 -12.25
CA LEU A 82 21.81 4.02 -13.09
C LEU A 82 22.22 2.80 -12.28
N ARG A 83 22.87 3.02 -11.12
CA ARG A 83 23.29 1.96 -10.20
C ARG A 83 23.03 2.40 -8.78
N THR A 84 22.46 1.49 -8.00
CA THR A 84 22.31 1.64 -6.54
C THR A 84 23.01 0.46 -5.88
N GLU A 85 23.95 0.74 -4.99
CA GLU A 85 24.53 -0.25 -4.08
C GLU A 85 23.91 -0.02 -2.70
N SER A 86 23.19 -1.02 -2.21
CA SER A 86 22.55 -1.01 -0.90
C SER A 86 23.20 -2.02 0.01
N ALA A 87 23.51 -1.62 1.25
CA ALA A 87 24.06 -2.52 2.26
C ALA A 87 23.13 -3.67 2.60
N ASP A 88 21.81 -3.44 2.52
CA ASP A 88 20.79 -4.42 2.92
C ASP A 88 20.21 -5.20 1.72
N ALA A 89 20.05 -4.56 0.55
CA ALA A 89 19.34 -5.11 -0.61
C ALA A 89 20.27 -5.52 -1.77
N GLY A 90 21.59 -5.35 -1.60
CA GLY A 90 22.55 -5.60 -2.66
C GLY A 90 22.56 -4.51 -3.73
N THR A 91 23.09 -4.84 -4.90
CA THR A 91 23.25 -3.89 -6.00
C THR A 91 22.18 -4.09 -7.06
N SER A 92 21.68 -2.97 -7.57
CA SER A 92 20.78 -2.93 -8.73
C SER A 92 21.31 -1.97 -9.79
N LEU A 93 20.98 -2.28 -11.07
CA LEU A 93 21.28 -1.46 -12.25
C LEU A 93 20.01 -1.22 -13.03
N THR A 94 19.83 0.00 -13.56
CA THR A 94 18.74 0.31 -14.47
C THR A 94 19.27 1.19 -15.60
N LEU A 95 19.04 0.76 -16.84
CA LEU A 95 19.34 1.55 -18.03
C LEU A 95 18.03 1.99 -18.66
N ASN A 96 17.97 3.27 -18.99
CA ASN A 96 16.80 3.89 -19.61
C ASN A 96 17.09 4.26 -21.06
N ASP A 97 16.04 4.32 -21.87
CA ASP A 97 16.13 4.88 -23.23
C ASP A 97 16.14 6.43 -23.20
N ALA A 98 16.19 7.02 -24.39
CA ALA A 98 16.21 8.48 -24.52
C ALA A 98 14.92 9.17 -24.02
N ALA A 99 13.82 8.44 -23.88
CA ALA A 99 12.56 8.94 -23.31
C ALA A 99 12.49 8.76 -21.78
N GLY A 100 13.55 8.23 -21.15
CA GLY A 100 13.61 7.98 -19.71
C GLY A 100 12.92 6.69 -19.26
N ARG A 101 12.50 5.80 -20.18
CA ARG A 101 11.84 4.53 -19.87
C ARG A 101 12.88 3.43 -19.63
N PRO A 102 12.73 2.56 -18.63
CA PRO A 102 13.66 1.47 -18.38
C PRO A 102 13.68 0.49 -19.57
N VAL A 103 14.85 0.14 -20.06
CA VAL A 103 15.03 -0.91 -21.09
C VAL A 103 15.64 -2.17 -20.53
N ILE A 104 16.47 -2.04 -19.49
CA ILE A 104 17.04 -3.15 -18.73
C ILE A 104 17.10 -2.76 -17.26
N SER A 105 16.67 -3.67 -16.39
CA SER A 105 16.86 -3.58 -14.94
C SER A 105 17.48 -4.89 -14.45
N ILE A 106 18.53 -4.80 -13.64
CA ILE A 106 19.20 -5.96 -13.04
C ILE A 106 19.18 -5.78 -11.54
N SER A 107 18.74 -6.76 -10.82
CA SER A 107 18.66 -6.78 -9.35
C SER A 107 19.35 -8.01 -8.78
N GLN A 108 19.39 -8.11 -7.45
CA GLN A 108 20.03 -9.22 -6.71
C GLN A 108 21.51 -9.44 -7.06
N ILE A 109 22.23 -8.37 -7.42
CA ILE A 109 23.67 -8.41 -7.58
C ILE A 109 24.28 -8.30 -6.19
N ARG A 110 25.18 -9.21 -5.83
CA ARG A 110 25.99 -9.12 -4.61
C ARG A 110 27.27 -8.38 -4.97
N THR A 111 27.61 -7.33 -4.21
CA THR A 111 28.87 -6.60 -4.43
C THR A 111 29.74 -6.74 -3.20
N ASP A 112 30.94 -7.33 -3.38
CA ASP A 112 31.95 -7.48 -2.34
C ASP A 112 33.26 -6.87 -2.83
N HIS A 113 33.82 -5.95 -2.04
CA HIS A 113 35.04 -5.19 -2.36
C HIS A 113 35.06 -4.63 -3.80
N GLY A 114 33.94 -4.11 -4.28
CA GLY A 114 33.79 -3.52 -5.62
C GLY A 114 33.69 -4.54 -6.76
N LYS A 115 33.60 -5.83 -6.47
CA LYS A 115 33.38 -6.90 -7.45
C LYS A 115 31.92 -7.36 -7.41
N ASP A 116 31.28 -7.35 -8.55
CA ASP A 116 29.90 -7.84 -8.70
C ASP A 116 29.86 -9.35 -8.87
N ASP A 117 29.16 -10.04 -8.00
CA ASP A 117 28.69 -11.41 -8.19
C ASP A 117 27.27 -11.37 -8.74
N ARG A 118 27.10 -11.87 -9.97
CA ARG A 118 25.81 -11.92 -10.69
C ARG A 118 25.24 -13.32 -10.77
N SER A 119 25.76 -14.27 -10.00
CA SER A 119 25.37 -15.68 -10.06
C SER A 119 23.89 -15.92 -9.75
N VAL A 120 23.25 -15.00 -9.02
CA VAL A 120 21.82 -15.04 -8.65
C VAL A 120 21.04 -13.84 -9.19
N ALA A 121 21.65 -13.04 -10.06
CA ALA A 121 21.04 -11.82 -10.54
C ALA A 121 19.77 -12.11 -11.37
N VAL A 122 18.79 -11.22 -11.23
CA VAL A 122 17.56 -11.23 -12.04
C VAL A 122 17.59 -10.03 -12.97
N THR A 123 17.47 -10.30 -14.27
CA THR A 123 17.42 -9.28 -15.33
C THR A 123 16.03 -9.17 -15.88
N HIS A 124 15.46 -7.97 -15.86
CA HIS A 124 14.24 -7.63 -16.58
C HIS A 124 14.59 -6.83 -17.82
N THR A 125 14.04 -7.21 -18.97
CA THR A 125 14.16 -6.50 -20.24
C THR A 125 12.79 -6.03 -20.68
N PHE A 126 12.66 -4.73 -20.97
CA PHE A 126 11.41 -4.07 -21.33
C PHE A 126 11.41 -3.78 -22.81
N GLN A 127 10.34 -4.14 -23.49
CA GLN A 127 10.12 -3.81 -24.88
C GLN A 127 8.98 -2.82 -25.04
N TYR A 128 9.17 -1.87 -25.96
CA TYR A 128 8.21 -0.81 -26.22
C TYR A 128 7.89 -0.74 -27.72
N GLU A 129 6.75 -0.15 -28.06
CA GLU A 129 6.45 0.21 -29.43
C GLU A 129 7.55 1.08 -30.02
N ARG A 130 7.96 0.77 -31.25
CA ARG A 130 8.99 1.53 -31.98
C ARG A 130 8.48 2.85 -32.54
N SER A 131 7.17 2.94 -32.75
CA SER A 131 6.48 4.11 -33.29
C SER A 131 5.21 4.37 -32.51
N GLY A 132 4.68 5.59 -32.59
CA GLY A 132 3.47 5.99 -31.88
C GLY A 132 3.73 6.40 -30.44
N SER A 133 2.91 5.92 -29.52
CA SER A 133 2.92 6.34 -28.09
C SER A 133 4.07 5.75 -27.28
N GLY A 134 4.83 4.79 -27.84
CA GLY A 134 5.91 4.12 -27.12
C GLY A 134 5.42 3.30 -25.91
N ARG A 135 4.26 2.66 -26.03
CA ARG A 135 3.66 1.85 -24.96
C ARG A 135 4.44 0.56 -24.71
N PRO A 136 4.43 0.00 -23.49
CA PRO A 136 5.09 -1.27 -23.22
C PRO A 136 4.45 -2.41 -24.01
N LEU A 137 5.27 -3.31 -24.54
CA LEU A 137 4.82 -4.49 -25.28
C LEU A 137 5.06 -5.78 -24.52
N SER A 138 6.20 -5.88 -23.84
CA SER A 138 6.52 -7.06 -23.03
C SER A 138 7.57 -6.76 -21.97
N ILE A 139 7.57 -7.58 -20.95
CA ILE A 139 8.62 -7.67 -19.95
C ILE A 139 9.14 -9.11 -19.97
N ALA A 140 10.44 -9.24 -20.20
CA ALA A 140 11.11 -10.54 -20.10
C ALA A 140 11.96 -10.57 -18.82
N GLU A 141 11.90 -11.68 -18.12
CA GLU A 141 12.70 -11.97 -16.92
C GLU A 141 13.73 -13.05 -17.24
N GLN A 142 14.94 -12.87 -16.74
CA GLN A 142 16.02 -13.84 -16.83
C GLN A 142 16.71 -13.96 -15.48
N ILE A 143 16.62 -15.13 -14.88
CA ILE A 143 17.45 -15.52 -13.72
C ILE A 143 18.82 -15.94 -14.27
N ALA A 144 19.90 -15.56 -13.59
CA ALA A 144 21.24 -15.89 -14.01
C ALA A 144 21.42 -17.41 -14.25
N GLY A 145 22.03 -17.75 -15.38
CA GLY A 145 22.20 -19.15 -15.81
C GLY A 145 20.98 -19.80 -16.45
N GLN A 146 19.83 -19.11 -16.50
CA GLN A 146 18.61 -19.61 -17.15
C GLN A 146 18.31 -18.84 -18.44
N SER A 147 17.43 -19.40 -19.27
CA SER A 147 16.92 -18.71 -20.44
C SER A 147 15.92 -17.62 -20.04
N ALA A 148 15.90 -16.53 -20.77
CA ALA A 148 14.91 -15.47 -20.55
C ALA A 148 13.50 -15.99 -20.92
N VAL A 149 12.53 -15.61 -20.09
CA VAL A 149 11.10 -15.88 -20.30
C VAL A 149 10.32 -14.56 -20.37
N VAL A 150 9.35 -14.46 -21.27
CA VAL A 150 8.44 -13.31 -21.31
C VAL A 150 7.39 -13.51 -20.23
N SER A 151 7.57 -12.83 -19.10
CA SER A 151 6.66 -12.91 -17.95
C SER A 151 5.39 -12.08 -18.12
N GLU A 152 5.48 -10.98 -18.88
CA GLU A 152 4.32 -10.12 -19.15
C GLU A 152 4.26 -9.72 -20.62
N ARG A 153 3.03 -9.59 -21.15
CA ARG A 153 2.77 -9.11 -22.51
C ARG A 153 1.53 -8.23 -22.55
N PHE A 154 1.59 -7.16 -23.31
CA PHE A 154 0.53 -6.16 -23.43
C PHE A 154 0.05 -6.07 -24.88
N VAL A 155 -1.25 -6.07 -25.06
CA VAL A 155 -1.89 -5.88 -26.38
C VAL A 155 -2.86 -4.72 -26.30
N TYR A 156 -2.77 -3.81 -27.26
CA TYR A 156 -3.57 -2.60 -27.30
C TYR A 156 -4.60 -2.66 -28.42
N ALA A 157 -5.78 -2.12 -28.12
CA ALA A 157 -6.79 -1.93 -29.14
C ALA A 157 -6.33 -0.94 -30.20
N GLY A 158 -6.77 -1.16 -31.41
CA GLY A 158 -6.59 -0.24 -32.51
C GLY A 158 -7.56 0.93 -32.46
N ASN A 159 -8.09 1.28 -33.66
CA ASN A 159 -8.98 2.44 -33.82
C ASN A 159 -10.19 2.10 -34.70
N SER A 160 -10.64 0.85 -34.66
CA SER A 160 -11.85 0.42 -35.38
C SER A 160 -13.12 0.98 -34.73
N GLU A 161 -14.21 1.06 -35.49
CA GLU A 161 -15.50 1.53 -34.92
C GLU A 161 -16.01 0.60 -33.81
N ALA A 162 -15.73 -0.71 -33.91
CA ALA A 162 -16.09 -1.66 -32.83
C ALA A 162 -15.32 -1.40 -31.55
N GLU A 163 -14.06 -0.97 -31.63
CA GLU A 163 -13.25 -0.60 -30.45
C GLU A 163 -13.69 0.77 -29.89
N LYS A 164 -13.97 1.73 -30.75
CA LYS A 164 -14.46 3.06 -30.35
C LYS A 164 -15.81 3.00 -29.64
N THR A 165 -16.75 2.16 -30.10
CA THR A 165 -18.06 2.00 -29.45
C THR A 165 -17.97 1.45 -28.02
N LYS A 166 -16.85 0.81 -27.69
CA LYS A 166 -16.53 0.31 -26.35
C LYS A 166 -15.54 1.18 -25.59
N ASN A 167 -15.17 2.33 -26.15
CA ASN A 167 -14.16 3.27 -25.64
C ASN A 167 -12.77 2.64 -25.48
N LEU A 168 -12.42 1.62 -26.28
CA LEU A 168 -11.17 0.87 -26.16
C LEU A 168 -10.04 1.43 -27.03
N ALA A 169 -10.27 2.41 -27.89
CA ALA A 169 -9.25 2.92 -28.81
C ALA A 169 -7.95 3.30 -28.08
N GLY A 170 -6.86 2.60 -28.40
CA GLY A 170 -5.54 2.79 -27.78
C GLY A 170 -5.37 2.25 -26.36
N VAL A 171 -6.40 1.64 -25.78
CA VAL A 171 -6.36 1.05 -24.44
C VAL A 171 -5.65 -0.31 -24.45
N CYS A 172 -4.94 -0.66 -23.38
CA CYS A 172 -4.45 -2.01 -23.15
C CYS A 172 -5.65 -2.94 -22.92
N THR A 173 -5.97 -3.77 -23.93
CA THR A 173 -7.11 -4.69 -23.85
C THR A 173 -6.73 -6.06 -23.33
N HIS A 174 -5.48 -6.49 -23.51
CA HIS A 174 -5.01 -7.77 -22.98
C HIS A 174 -3.69 -7.55 -22.26
N HIS A 175 -3.69 -7.90 -21.01
CA HIS A 175 -2.50 -7.98 -20.17
C HIS A 175 -2.31 -9.45 -19.77
N TYR A 176 -1.33 -10.08 -20.36
CA TYR A 176 -0.86 -11.39 -19.98
C TYR A 176 0.16 -11.23 -18.87
N ASP A 177 -0.11 -11.77 -17.70
CA ASP A 177 0.72 -11.70 -16.51
C ASP A 177 1.13 -13.10 -16.03
N PRO A 178 1.96 -13.26 -14.99
CA PRO A 178 2.40 -14.59 -14.52
C PRO A 178 1.27 -15.54 -14.11
N ALA A 179 0.05 -15.06 -13.85
CA ALA A 179 -1.08 -15.90 -13.45
C ALA A 179 -2.11 -16.14 -14.58
N GLY A 180 -1.98 -15.46 -15.74
CA GLY A 180 -2.89 -15.64 -16.88
C GLY A 180 -3.16 -14.36 -17.66
N LEU A 181 -4.38 -14.19 -18.12
CA LEU A 181 -4.84 -13.05 -18.91
C LEU A 181 -5.83 -12.21 -18.11
N MET A 182 -5.63 -10.91 -18.10
CA MET A 182 -6.65 -9.91 -17.80
C MET A 182 -7.05 -9.20 -19.09
N GLN A 183 -8.32 -9.33 -19.47
CA GLN A 183 -8.88 -8.73 -20.67
C GLN A 183 -9.89 -7.64 -20.31
N THR A 184 -9.70 -6.44 -20.84
CA THR A 184 -10.66 -5.33 -20.74
C THR A 184 -11.56 -5.33 -21.97
N ASP A 185 -12.86 -5.58 -21.76
CA ASP A 185 -13.83 -5.74 -22.84
C ASP A 185 -14.56 -4.45 -23.19
N SER A 186 -14.71 -3.53 -22.23
CA SER A 186 -15.30 -2.20 -22.42
C SER A 186 -14.96 -1.26 -21.26
N ILE A 187 -14.95 0.04 -21.53
CA ILE A 187 -14.62 1.11 -20.58
C ILE A 187 -15.66 2.23 -20.70
N ALA A 188 -16.00 2.87 -19.57
CA ALA A 188 -16.77 4.10 -19.56
C ALA A 188 -15.94 5.28 -20.10
N LEU A 189 -16.58 6.38 -20.50
CA LEU A 189 -15.88 7.61 -20.91
C LEU A 189 -14.99 8.19 -19.81
N THR A 190 -15.31 7.90 -18.55
CA THR A 190 -14.53 8.27 -17.37
C THR A 190 -13.28 7.40 -17.13
N GLY A 191 -13.07 6.37 -17.97
CA GLY A 191 -11.96 5.42 -17.85
C GLY A 191 -12.24 4.22 -16.93
N VAL A 192 -13.42 4.13 -16.32
CA VAL A 192 -13.80 2.99 -15.46
C VAL A 192 -14.05 1.74 -16.32
N PRO A 193 -13.38 0.60 -16.08
CA PRO A 193 -13.66 -0.65 -16.77
C PRO A 193 -15.09 -1.13 -16.48
N LEU A 194 -15.89 -1.32 -17.55
CA LEU A 194 -17.28 -1.79 -17.45
C LEU A 194 -17.39 -3.31 -17.58
N SER A 195 -16.46 -3.94 -18.27
CA SER A 195 -16.37 -5.39 -18.38
C SER A 195 -14.91 -5.80 -18.40
N VAL A 196 -14.53 -6.67 -17.48
CA VAL A 196 -13.18 -7.24 -17.36
C VAL A 196 -13.29 -8.75 -17.21
N THR A 197 -12.54 -9.46 -18.05
CA THR A 197 -12.48 -10.92 -18.02
C THR A 197 -11.11 -11.39 -17.56
N ARG A 198 -11.07 -12.19 -16.52
CA ARG A 198 -9.90 -12.92 -16.05
C ARG A 198 -9.93 -14.35 -16.59
N GLN A 199 -8.78 -14.84 -17.07
CA GLN A 199 -8.59 -16.21 -17.52
C GLN A 199 -7.25 -16.70 -16.97
N LEU A 200 -7.25 -17.78 -16.20
CA LEU A 200 -6.04 -18.28 -15.54
C LEU A 200 -5.22 -19.15 -16.49
N LEU A 201 -3.96 -19.41 -16.15
CA LEU A 201 -3.16 -20.45 -16.79
C LEU A 201 -3.83 -21.82 -16.61
N LYS A 202 -3.55 -22.78 -17.50
CA LYS A 202 -4.01 -24.18 -17.36
C LYS A 202 -3.53 -24.86 -16.08
N GLU A 203 -2.34 -24.49 -15.64
CA GLU A 203 -1.67 -25.06 -14.48
C GLU A 203 -1.49 -23.99 -13.38
N ALA A 204 -2.51 -23.13 -13.18
CA ALA A 204 -2.46 -21.99 -12.25
C ALA A 204 -2.28 -22.42 -10.77
N ASP A 205 -2.54 -23.66 -10.43
CA ASP A 205 -2.35 -24.26 -9.11
C ASP A 205 -0.94 -24.80 -8.88
N ASN A 206 -0.08 -24.83 -9.91
CA ASN A 206 1.31 -25.24 -9.78
C ASN A 206 2.20 -24.02 -9.47
N PRO A 207 2.77 -23.90 -8.24
CA PRO A 207 3.58 -22.74 -7.85
C PRO A 207 4.94 -22.66 -8.56
N ASP A 208 5.39 -23.76 -9.19
CA ASP A 208 6.70 -23.84 -9.84
C ASP A 208 6.67 -23.45 -11.32
N ILE A 209 5.49 -23.07 -11.84
CA ILE A 209 5.36 -22.65 -13.24
C ILE A 209 5.93 -21.26 -13.44
N ALA A 210 6.94 -21.16 -14.30
CA ALA A 210 7.40 -19.92 -14.92
C ALA A 210 6.82 -19.80 -16.33
N VAL A 211 5.81 -18.95 -16.48
CA VAL A 211 5.18 -18.75 -17.80
C VAL A 211 6.14 -18.04 -18.77
N ASN A 212 6.14 -18.47 -20.02
CA ASN A 212 6.79 -17.79 -21.13
C ASN A 212 5.74 -17.45 -22.20
N TRP A 213 5.26 -16.20 -22.20
CA TRP A 213 4.20 -15.78 -23.10
C TRP A 213 4.68 -15.70 -24.56
N PRO A 214 4.16 -16.54 -25.47
CA PRO A 214 4.53 -16.47 -26.89
C PRO A 214 3.95 -15.22 -27.55
N GLU A 215 4.58 -14.77 -28.62
CA GLU A 215 4.09 -13.63 -29.40
C GLU A 215 2.81 -13.97 -30.16
N SER A 216 2.72 -15.19 -30.67
CA SER A 216 1.55 -15.70 -31.36
C SER A 216 0.84 -16.78 -30.53
N ASN A 217 -0.50 -16.71 -30.53
CA ASN A 217 -1.38 -17.68 -29.87
C ASN A 217 -1.14 -17.88 -28.35
N PRO A 218 -1.00 -16.82 -27.53
CA PRO A 218 -0.82 -16.94 -26.08
C PRO A 218 -2.00 -17.66 -25.41
N GLN A 219 -3.19 -17.67 -26.04
CA GLN A 219 -4.39 -18.34 -25.53
C GLN A 219 -4.22 -19.86 -25.33
N THR A 220 -3.23 -20.48 -25.98
CA THR A 220 -2.94 -21.91 -25.84
C THR A 220 -2.50 -22.30 -24.42
N LEU A 221 -1.96 -21.36 -23.64
CA LEU A 221 -1.55 -21.55 -22.25
C LEU A 221 -2.68 -21.32 -21.24
N LEU A 222 -3.81 -20.75 -21.68
CA LEU A 222 -4.92 -20.38 -20.79
C LEU A 222 -5.91 -21.55 -20.60
N SER A 223 -6.47 -21.61 -19.39
CA SER A 223 -7.62 -22.45 -19.06
C SER A 223 -8.82 -22.07 -19.95
N ALA A 224 -9.77 -23.00 -20.15
CA ALA A 224 -10.99 -22.69 -20.86
C ALA A 224 -11.96 -21.83 -20.05
N GLU A 225 -11.84 -21.81 -18.74
CA GLU A 225 -12.72 -21.09 -17.82
C GLU A 225 -12.42 -19.59 -17.85
N LYS A 226 -13.50 -18.79 -17.92
CA LYS A 226 -13.44 -17.32 -17.96
C LYS A 226 -14.25 -16.73 -16.80
N PHE A 227 -13.66 -15.79 -16.12
CA PHE A 227 -14.26 -15.08 -15.00
C PHE A 227 -14.49 -13.62 -15.40
N THR A 228 -15.74 -13.29 -15.79
CA THR A 228 -16.07 -11.93 -16.21
C THR A 228 -16.78 -11.17 -15.09
N THR A 229 -16.22 -10.01 -14.74
CA THR A 229 -16.84 -9.02 -13.87
C THR A 229 -17.43 -7.91 -14.71
N GLN A 230 -18.70 -7.58 -14.47
CA GLN A 230 -19.39 -6.47 -15.10
C GLN A 230 -19.65 -5.36 -14.10
N THR A 231 -19.44 -4.12 -14.52
CA THR A 231 -19.59 -2.91 -13.70
C THR A 231 -20.53 -1.93 -14.39
N ILE A 232 -21.41 -1.32 -13.63
CA ILE A 232 -22.20 -0.16 -14.04
C ILE A 232 -21.71 1.03 -13.23
N ALA A 233 -21.28 2.08 -13.91
CA ALA A 233 -20.84 3.33 -13.30
C ALA A 233 -21.76 4.47 -13.77
N ASP A 234 -21.83 5.52 -12.96
CA ASP A 234 -22.50 6.76 -13.35
C ASP A 234 -21.60 7.66 -14.23
N ALA A 235 -22.12 8.83 -14.60
CA ALA A 235 -21.41 9.78 -15.45
C ALA A 235 -20.14 10.39 -14.79
N THR A 236 -20.00 10.29 -13.49
CA THR A 236 -18.79 10.73 -12.74
C THR A 236 -17.73 9.64 -12.63
N GLY A 237 -18.09 8.39 -12.95
CA GLY A 237 -17.26 7.21 -12.79
C GLY A 237 -17.49 6.47 -11.46
N ALA A 238 -18.44 6.89 -10.64
CA ALA A 238 -18.77 6.17 -9.42
C ALA A 238 -19.48 4.84 -9.76
N VAL A 239 -18.98 3.73 -9.18
CA VAL A 239 -19.52 2.39 -9.42
C VAL A 239 -20.85 2.22 -8.70
N LEU A 240 -21.91 1.93 -9.45
CA LEU A 240 -23.27 1.72 -8.92
C LEU A 240 -23.62 0.24 -8.73
N ASN A 241 -23.13 -0.62 -9.62
CA ASN A 241 -23.40 -2.05 -9.56
C ASN A 241 -22.19 -2.83 -10.09
N THR A 242 -21.85 -3.91 -9.41
CA THR A 242 -20.86 -4.88 -9.85
C THR A 242 -21.49 -6.27 -9.86
N THR A 243 -21.33 -7.00 -10.98
CA THR A 243 -21.73 -8.42 -11.09
C THR A 243 -20.43 -9.23 -11.27
N ASP A 244 -20.16 -10.15 -10.35
CA ASP A 244 -19.01 -11.03 -10.45
C ASP A 244 -19.24 -12.20 -11.42
N ALA A 245 -18.17 -12.99 -11.66
CA ALA A 245 -18.24 -14.14 -12.57
C ALA A 245 -19.17 -15.24 -12.11
N ALA A 246 -19.46 -15.36 -10.82
CA ALA A 246 -20.43 -16.30 -10.26
C ALA A 246 -21.88 -15.81 -10.43
N GLY A 247 -22.06 -14.53 -10.80
CA GLY A 247 -23.36 -13.87 -10.97
C GLY A 247 -23.91 -13.27 -9.68
N HIS A 248 -23.06 -13.06 -8.66
CA HIS A 248 -23.43 -12.28 -7.49
C HIS A 248 -23.38 -10.79 -7.83
N GLN A 249 -24.31 -10.03 -7.27
CA GLN A 249 -24.41 -8.59 -7.53
C GLN A 249 -24.19 -7.81 -6.25
N GLN A 250 -23.41 -6.74 -6.35
CA GLN A 250 -23.28 -5.72 -5.33
C GLN A 250 -23.76 -4.39 -5.88
N LYS A 251 -24.72 -3.77 -5.21
CA LYS A 251 -25.24 -2.44 -5.52
C LYS A 251 -24.83 -1.46 -4.44
N VAL A 252 -24.40 -0.27 -4.85
CA VAL A 252 -24.05 0.81 -3.94
C VAL A 252 -24.77 2.09 -4.36
N THR A 253 -25.05 2.94 -3.38
CA THR A 253 -25.57 4.30 -3.61
C THR A 253 -24.70 5.30 -2.88
N TYR A 254 -24.64 6.50 -3.42
CA TYR A 254 -23.86 7.59 -2.87
C TYR A 254 -24.78 8.75 -2.47
N ASP A 255 -24.32 9.57 -1.55
CA ASP A 255 -24.96 10.82 -1.22
C ASP A 255 -24.59 11.94 -2.22
N ILE A 256 -25.09 13.14 -2.00
CA ILE A 256 -24.83 14.31 -2.86
C ILE A 256 -23.34 14.73 -2.87
N ALA A 257 -22.58 14.36 -1.84
CA ALA A 257 -21.14 14.61 -1.75
C ALA A 257 -20.30 13.51 -2.42
N GLY A 258 -20.93 12.46 -2.96
CA GLY A 258 -20.25 11.31 -3.54
C GLY A 258 -19.74 10.30 -2.52
N LEU A 259 -20.17 10.37 -1.26
CA LEU A 259 -19.81 9.43 -0.21
C LEU A 259 -20.81 8.26 -0.18
N LEU A 260 -20.34 7.06 0.20
CA LEU A 260 -21.17 5.85 0.25
C LEU A 260 -22.37 6.03 1.18
N SER A 261 -23.59 5.92 0.64
CA SER A 261 -24.83 6.03 1.41
C SER A 261 -25.42 4.68 1.79
N SER A 262 -25.47 3.71 0.86
CA SER A 262 -25.93 2.36 1.16
C SER A 262 -25.25 1.30 0.31
N SER A 263 -25.28 0.04 0.77
CA SER A 263 -24.78 -1.11 0.01
C SER A 263 -25.70 -2.32 0.17
N ARG A 264 -25.89 -3.06 -0.93
CA ARG A 264 -26.70 -4.26 -1.01
C ARG A 264 -26.00 -5.35 -1.77
N VAL A 265 -26.29 -6.58 -1.44
CA VAL A 265 -25.74 -7.78 -2.09
C VAL A 265 -26.88 -8.71 -2.48
N THR A 266 -26.81 -9.26 -3.70
CA THR A 266 -27.65 -10.35 -4.17
C THR A 266 -26.76 -11.52 -4.55
N VAL A 267 -26.78 -12.58 -3.77
CA VAL A 267 -26.16 -13.85 -4.16
C VAL A 267 -26.99 -14.46 -5.29
N LYS A 268 -26.33 -15.01 -6.31
CA LYS A 268 -27.02 -15.61 -7.47
C LYS A 268 -28.14 -16.57 -7.04
N GLY A 269 -29.33 -16.35 -7.56
CA GLY A 269 -30.52 -17.13 -7.21
C GLY A 269 -31.15 -16.83 -5.84
N GLY A 270 -30.56 -15.90 -5.07
CA GLY A 270 -31.06 -15.46 -3.77
C GLY A 270 -31.78 -14.11 -3.81
N ALA A 271 -32.37 -13.73 -2.68
CA ALA A 271 -32.96 -12.40 -2.51
C ALA A 271 -31.90 -11.36 -2.21
N GLU A 272 -32.15 -10.12 -2.61
CA GLU A 272 -31.34 -8.97 -2.26
C GLU A 272 -31.29 -8.76 -0.75
N LYS A 273 -30.09 -8.59 -0.20
CA LYS A 273 -29.84 -8.31 1.22
C LYS A 273 -29.15 -6.97 1.39
N ILE A 274 -29.63 -6.19 2.34
CA ILE A 274 -29.00 -4.93 2.75
C ILE A 274 -27.76 -5.28 3.58
N ILE A 275 -26.61 -4.80 3.18
CA ILE A 275 -25.36 -4.90 3.96
C ILE A 275 -25.18 -3.63 4.79
N ILE A 276 -25.19 -2.47 4.14
CA ILE A 276 -25.19 -1.15 4.76
C ILE A 276 -26.52 -0.49 4.43
N LYS A 277 -27.29 -0.16 5.45
CA LYS A 277 -28.60 0.47 5.30
C LYS A 277 -28.45 1.99 5.11
N SER A 278 -27.61 2.62 5.92
CA SER A 278 -27.29 4.03 5.82
C SER A 278 -25.94 4.35 6.43
N VAL A 279 -25.28 5.41 5.93
CA VAL A 279 -24.11 6.02 6.52
C VAL A 279 -24.34 7.52 6.61
N ASP A 280 -24.09 8.10 7.79
CA ASP A 280 -24.14 9.54 8.03
C ASP A 280 -22.70 10.08 8.17
N TYR A 281 -22.44 11.23 7.56
CA TYR A 281 -21.12 11.85 7.56
C TYR A 281 -21.15 13.25 8.18
N SER A 282 -20.01 13.68 8.71
CA SER A 282 -19.76 15.07 9.07
C SER A 282 -19.53 15.93 7.82
N ALA A 283 -19.54 17.25 7.97
CA ALA A 283 -19.17 18.16 6.90
C ALA A 283 -17.72 17.98 6.39
N ALA A 284 -16.86 17.34 7.19
CA ALA A 284 -15.48 16.98 6.82
C ALA A 284 -15.37 15.61 6.14
N GLY A 285 -16.49 14.92 5.86
CA GLY A 285 -16.50 13.57 5.24
C GLY A 285 -16.19 12.42 6.19
N GLN A 286 -16.14 12.67 7.50
CA GLN A 286 -15.92 11.63 8.49
C GLN A 286 -17.22 10.89 8.81
N LYS A 287 -17.19 9.54 8.92
CA LYS A 287 -18.36 8.77 9.32
C LYS A 287 -18.80 9.15 10.73
N LEU A 288 -20.07 9.46 10.91
CA LEU A 288 -20.70 9.70 12.22
C LEU A 288 -21.51 8.49 12.68
N ARG A 289 -22.18 7.83 11.76
CA ARG A 289 -23.03 6.71 12.05
C ARG A 289 -23.12 5.77 10.84
N GLU A 290 -23.08 4.48 11.10
CA GLU A 290 -23.26 3.44 10.09
C GLU A 290 -24.29 2.41 10.59
N GLU A 291 -25.37 2.19 9.85
CA GLU A 291 -26.40 1.21 10.16
C GLU A 291 -26.30 0.05 9.17
N HIS A 292 -26.12 -1.15 9.71
CA HIS A 292 -26.04 -2.38 8.93
C HIS A 292 -27.43 -3.02 8.72
N GLY A 293 -27.58 -3.81 7.66
CA GLY A 293 -28.83 -4.50 7.33
C GLY A 293 -29.28 -5.53 8.37
N ASN A 294 -28.40 -6.00 9.23
CA ASN A 294 -28.69 -6.89 10.35
C ASN A 294 -29.14 -6.15 11.63
N GLY A 295 -29.27 -4.84 11.57
CA GLY A 295 -29.68 -3.98 12.69
C GLY A 295 -28.55 -3.57 13.65
N VAL A 296 -27.30 -3.89 13.33
CA VAL A 296 -26.16 -3.39 14.07
C VAL A 296 -25.89 -1.93 13.66
N VAL A 297 -25.58 -1.09 14.64
CA VAL A 297 -25.26 0.33 14.45
C VAL A 297 -23.89 0.60 15.02
N THR A 298 -23.04 1.27 14.25
CA THR A 298 -21.76 1.80 14.71
C THR A 298 -21.82 3.33 14.70
N THR A 299 -21.46 3.95 15.81
CA THR A 299 -21.40 5.40 15.99
C THR A 299 -19.96 5.84 16.24
N TYR A 300 -19.54 6.91 15.59
CA TYR A 300 -18.21 7.50 15.68
C TYR A 300 -18.29 8.87 16.30
N THR A 301 -17.43 9.17 17.24
CA THR A 301 -17.35 10.48 17.89
C THR A 301 -15.96 11.08 17.69
N TYR A 302 -15.92 12.33 17.30
CA TYR A 302 -14.68 13.07 17.03
C TYR A 302 -14.52 14.24 17.96
N GLU A 303 -13.28 14.55 18.33
CA GLU A 303 -12.94 15.73 19.09
C GLU A 303 -13.15 16.97 18.22
N PRO A 304 -13.93 17.98 18.68
CA PRO A 304 -14.27 19.15 17.85
C PRO A 304 -13.06 19.97 17.40
N GLN A 305 -12.00 20.06 18.22
CA GLN A 305 -10.84 20.90 17.96
C GLN A 305 -9.84 20.28 17.00
N THR A 306 -9.59 18.97 17.12
CA THR A 306 -8.56 18.27 16.35
C THR A 306 -9.13 17.37 15.27
N GLN A 307 -10.45 17.12 15.30
CA GLN A 307 -11.15 16.17 14.43
C GLN A 307 -10.64 14.72 14.55
N ARG A 308 -9.96 14.39 15.68
CA ARG A 308 -9.51 13.03 15.97
C ARG A 308 -10.67 12.17 16.46
N LEU A 309 -10.67 10.89 16.08
CA LEU A 309 -11.65 9.91 16.52
C LEU A 309 -11.44 9.60 18.01
N ILE A 310 -12.41 9.95 18.87
CA ILE A 310 -12.31 9.74 20.33
C ILE A 310 -13.18 8.61 20.83
N ALA A 311 -14.19 8.16 20.04
CA ALA A 311 -14.98 7.00 20.41
C ALA A 311 -15.55 6.27 19.19
N VAL A 312 -15.66 4.93 19.33
CA VAL A 312 -16.38 4.05 18.41
C VAL A 312 -17.28 3.12 19.22
N LYS A 313 -18.59 3.25 19.05
CA LYS A 313 -19.56 2.36 19.70
C LYS A 313 -20.29 1.53 18.67
N THR A 314 -20.25 0.19 18.81
CA THR A 314 -21.00 -0.75 17.99
C THR A 314 -22.01 -1.50 18.85
N GLU A 315 -23.30 -1.40 18.50
CA GLU A 315 -24.39 -1.99 19.26
C GLU A 315 -25.48 -2.53 18.35
N HIS A 316 -26.31 -3.42 18.89
CA HIS A 316 -27.59 -3.84 18.29
C HIS A 316 -28.72 -3.28 19.13
N PRO A 317 -29.31 -2.11 18.79
CA PRO A 317 -30.28 -1.41 19.65
C PRO A 317 -31.51 -2.26 20.01
N ALA A 318 -32.10 -2.99 19.04
CA ALA A 318 -33.28 -3.81 19.26
C ALA A 318 -33.00 -4.99 20.21
N ARG A 319 -31.76 -5.49 20.31
CA ARG A 319 -31.37 -6.55 21.24
C ARG A 319 -30.77 -6.00 22.53
N LYS A 320 -30.63 -4.69 22.65
CA LYS A 320 -29.97 -3.99 23.78
C LYS A 320 -28.57 -4.57 24.06
N LYS A 321 -27.82 -4.92 22.99
CA LYS A 321 -26.49 -5.54 23.10
C LYS A 321 -25.44 -4.59 22.55
N ILE A 322 -24.47 -4.25 23.38
CA ILE A 322 -23.25 -3.53 23.00
C ILE A 322 -22.18 -4.59 22.68
N PHE A 323 -21.54 -4.49 21.51
CA PHE A 323 -20.46 -5.38 21.10
C PHE A 323 -19.10 -4.80 21.43
N GLN A 324 -18.96 -3.48 21.25
CA GLN A 324 -17.76 -2.73 21.63
C GLN A 324 -18.14 -1.28 21.93
N ASP A 325 -17.38 -0.63 22.80
CA ASP A 325 -17.48 0.80 23.10
C ASP A 325 -16.06 1.31 23.39
N LEU A 326 -15.34 1.63 22.30
CA LEU A 326 -13.94 2.03 22.35
C LEU A 326 -13.82 3.52 22.64
N ARG A 327 -12.87 3.86 23.51
CA ARG A 327 -12.45 5.23 23.83
C ARG A 327 -10.98 5.38 23.55
N TYR A 328 -10.60 6.47 22.91
CA TYR A 328 -9.22 6.76 22.50
C TYR A 328 -8.70 7.98 23.22
N GLU A 329 -7.49 7.86 23.76
CA GLU A 329 -6.71 8.98 24.28
C GLU A 329 -5.48 9.19 23.41
N TYR A 330 -5.15 10.44 23.14
CA TYR A 330 -4.05 10.82 22.27
C TYR A 330 -3.05 11.73 22.97
N ASP A 331 -1.81 11.67 22.51
CA ASP A 331 -0.84 12.72 22.79
C ASP A 331 -1.15 13.98 21.92
N PRO A 332 -0.47 15.11 22.16
CA PRO A 332 -0.70 16.34 21.39
C PRO A 332 -0.45 16.20 19.89
N VAL A 333 0.44 15.31 19.46
CA VAL A 333 0.75 15.11 18.03
C VAL A 333 -0.16 14.10 17.34
N GLY A 334 -0.89 13.26 18.10
CA GLY A 334 -1.89 12.34 17.59
C GLY A 334 -1.56 10.87 17.71
N ASN A 335 -0.52 10.50 18.47
CA ASN A 335 -0.28 9.10 18.79
C ASN A 335 -1.31 8.62 19.80
N VAL A 336 -1.82 7.40 19.63
CA VAL A 336 -2.78 6.79 20.57
C VAL A 336 -2.03 6.37 21.83
N LEU A 337 -2.41 6.93 22.98
CA LEU A 337 -1.84 6.59 24.29
C LEU A 337 -2.61 5.47 24.98
N CYS A 338 -3.94 5.47 24.83
CA CYS A 338 -4.80 4.50 25.47
C CYS A 338 -6.01 4.19 24.60
N VAL A 339 -6.42 2.92 24.59
CA VAL A 339 -7.72 2.47 24.05
C VAL A 339 -8.40 1.68 25.14
N THR A 340 -9.58 2.15 25.61
CA THR A 340 -10.44 1.41 26.54
C THR A 340 -11.63 0.83 25.79
N ASN A 341 -12.17 -0.30 26.27
CA ASN A 341 -13.41 -0.87 25.76
C ASN A 341 -14.46 -0.90 26.87
N ASP A 342 -15.33 0.10 26.92
CA ASP A 342 -16.38 0.23 27.95
C ASP A 342 -17.49 -0.84 27.84
N ALA A 343 -17.51 -1.62 26.74
CA ALA A 343 -18.42 -2.76 26.61
C ALA A 343 -17.97 -4.00 27.36
N GLU A 344 -16.73 -4.02 27.84
CA GLU A 344 -16.18 -5.15 28.58
C GLU A 344 -16.07 -4.85 30.08
N GLU A 345 -16.34 -5.87 30.88
CA GLU A 345 -16.25 -5.72 32.34
C GLU A 345 -14.81 -5.73 32.84
N THR A 346 -14.55 -4.91 33.83
CA THR A 346 -13.32 -5.02 34.66
C THR A 346 -13.34 -6.36 35.40
N ARG A 347 -12.27 -7.13 35.25
CA ARG A 347 -12.10 -8.42 35.94
C ARG A 347 -11.04 -8.32 37.01
N PHE A 348 -11.11 -9.25 37.96
CA PHE A 348 -10.11 -9.38 39.02
C PHE A 348 -9.44 -10.76 38.88
N TRP A 349 -8.12 -10.79 38.84
CA TRP A 349 -7.33 -12.00 38.77
C TRP A 349 -6.17 -11.91 39.77
N HIS A 350 -6.04 -12.88 40.69
CA HIS A 350 -5.01 -12.89 41.73
C HIS A 350 -4.87 -11.55 42.49
N ASN A 351 -6.00 -10.94 42.90
CA ASN A 351 -6.08 -9.61 43.52
C ASN A 351 -5.60 -8.43 42.64
N GLN A 352 -5.36 -8.66 41.36
CA GLN A 352 -5.08 -7.58 40.41
C GLN A 352 -6.34 -7.19 39.64
N LYS A 353 -6.57 -5.89 39.54
CA LYS A 353 -7.66 -5.32 38.73
C LYS A 353 -7.23 -5.30 37.30
N VAL A 354 -7.93 -6.03 36.42
CA VAL A 354 -7.71 -6.08 34.97
C VAL A 354 -8.76 -5.22 34.30
N VAL A 355 -8.36 -4.02 33.89
CA VAL A 355 -9.21 -3.07 33.14
C VAL A 355 -9.17 -3.40 31.66
N PRO A 356 -10.30 -3.24 30.90
CA PRO A 356 -10.32 -3.45 29.46
C PRO A 356 -9.64 -2.29 28.70
N GLU A 357 -8.35 -2.17 28.85
CA GLU A 357 -7.56 -1.10 28.23
C GLU A 357 -6.26 -1.63 27.62
N ASN A 358 -5.83 -0.97 26.56
CA ASN A 358 -4.49 -1.10 25.99
C ASN A 358 -3.79 0.25 26.12
N ARG A 359 -2.55 0.25 26.60
CA ARG A 359 -1.73 1.45 26.74
C ARG A 359 -0.50 1.36 25.89
N TYR A 360 -0.10 2.49 25.33
CA TYR A 360 1.01 2.61 24.41
C TYR A 360 1.96 3.71 24.87
N THR A 361 3.25 3.47 24.73
CA THR A 361 4.29 4.47 25.00
C THR A 361 5.18 4.65 23.77
N TYR A 362 5.64 5.87 23.57
CA TYR A 362 6.43 6.26 22.39
C TYR A 362 7.71 6.94 22.83
N ASP A 363 8.75 6.82 22.00
CA ASP A 363 9.98 7.59 22.14
C ASP A 363 9.85 9.01 21.58
N THR A 364 10.94 9.79 21.59
CA THR A 364 10.94 11.16 21.06
C THR A 364 10.82 11.24 19.53
N LEU A 365 10.99 10.13 18.81
CA LEU A 365 10.79 10.02 17.37
C LEU A 365 9.40 9.47 17.02
N TYR A 366 8.51 9.38 18.03
CA TYR A 366 7.16 8.84 17.91
C TYR A 366 7.11 7.36 17.49
N GLN A 367 8.18 6.59 17.77
CA GLN A 367 8.21 5.16 17.58
C GLN A 367 7.59 4.46 18.79
N LEU A 368 6.74 3.45 18.53
CA LEU A 368 6.12 2.66 19.59
C LEU A 368 7.20 1.87 20.35
N VAL A 369 7.33 2.13 21.65
CA VAL A 369 8.30 1.47 22.55
C VAL A 369 7.66 0.32 23.29
N SER A 370 6.45 0.53 23.82
CA SER A 370 5.74 -0.52 24.55
C SER A 370 4.25 -0.47 24.28
N ALA A 371 3.65 -1.65 24.32
CA ALA A 371 2.21 -1.85 24.31
C ALA A 371 1.84 -2.81 25.45
N THR A 372 0.85 -2.44 26.23
CA THR A 372 0.29 -3.30 27.28
C THR A 372 -1.19 -3.51 27.04
N GLY A 373 -1.72 -4.65 27.43
CA GLY A 373 -3.12 -4.99 27.25
C GLY A 373 -3.53 -6.16 28.13
N ARG A 374 -4.71 -6.72 27.87
CA ARG A 374 -5.16 -7.93 28.51
C ARG A 374 -4.49 -9.15 27.90
N GLU A 375 -3.98 -10.03 28.75
CA GLU A 375 -3.45 -11.33 28.35
C GLU A 375 -4.27 -12.45 28.99
N MET A 376 -4.31 -13.61 28.34
CA MET A 376 -4.84 -14.83 28.95
C MET A 376 -3.85 -15.31 30.02
N ALA A 377 -4.35 -15.87 31.13
CA ALA A 377 -3.53 -16.29 32.27
C ALA A 377 -2.36 -17.24 31.94
N ASN A 378 -2.37 -17.86 30.77
CA ASN A 378 -1.38 -18.82 30.29
C ASN A 378 -0.71 -18.40 28.96
N ALA A 379 -0.81 -17.15 28.56
CA ALA A 379 -0.27 -16.66 27.27
C ALA A 379 1.27 -16.57 27.22
N GLY A 380 1.97 -17.03 28.24
CA GLY A 380 3.45 -17.00 28.33
C GLY A 380 4.09 -18.32 28.74
N GLN A 381 3.37 -19.45 28.67
CA GLN A 381 3.94 -20.79 28.90
C GLN A 381 4.10 -21.56 27.62
#